data_50975d01e9b691eed8ce1eef458d1cf1
#
_entry.id   50975d01e9b691eed8ce1eef458d1cf1
#
_cell.length_a   1.000
_cell.length_b   1.000
_cell.length_c   1.000
_cell.angle_alpha   90.00
_cell.angle_beta   90.00
_cell.angle_gamma   90.00
#
_symmetry.space_group_name_H-M   'P 1'
#
loop_
_entity.id
_entity.type
_entity.pdbx_description
1 polymer ?
#
loop_
_entity_poly.entity_id
_entity_poly.type
_entity_poly.pdbx_seq_one_letter_code
_entity_poly.pdbx_strand_id
1 'polypeptide(L)'
;MARTALLTVGRFPAALTLARGLHEHGVRVVVADPMKRQLCSVSRAVAKTFQVAPPNTDIAGWERDILDIIERENVTDLIPTSEEVCHVANLAPRLTKTARYVGPSAEWITQWHDKLAFVNYAISRGVTAPSVYTTADGEARALIRQTECVLKPRRGCSGTEVSFIPPGSTLPPPSQDILLQRRVQGNHLYTLSWVDAGEVKATASYRGSTHSGTVAIGFQSAPTPFSVKQWIEQFVADTGVTGFLSFDFILDRSGIPWGIECNPRLSSGVHFIEEAWLGAAVMGEASGSPSISPAGKRAQWSYSTLTEAYKHLFRFQIPELIRCLRDLFVSRDAVWSWRDPLPFILMTPLCWEFIWRSIRERIPIGDASQCDIAWHWFKPGFQQEFRQETPEETAIMPRGNEREA
;
A
#
# COMPACT_ATOMS: atom_id res chain seq x y z
N MET A 1 -9.65 28.83 13.55
CA MET A 1 -8.27 29.02 13.05
C MET A 1 -8.14 28.23 11.75
N ALA A 2 -7.36 28.71 10.77
CA ALA A 2 -7.11 27.95 9.56
C ALA A 2 -6.35 26.66 9.91
N ARG A 3 -6.79 25.49 9.41
CA ARG A 3 -6.13 24.20 9.66
C ARG A 3 -4.94 24.02 8.72
N THR A 4 -3.87 23.44 9.24
CA THR A 4 -2.67 23.09 8.46
C THR A 4 -2.40 21.59 8.64
N ALA A 5 -2.43 20.84 7.54
CA ALA A 5 -2.10 19.42 7.52
C ALA A 5 -0.66 19.20 7.04
N LEU A 6 0.12 18.40 7.75
CA LEU A 6 1.42 17.91 7.34
C LEU A 6 1.31 16.46 6.87
N LEU A 7 1.57 16.23 5.59
CA LEU A 7 1.73 14.88 5.01
C LEU A 7 3.21 14.48 5.08
N THR A 8 3.52 13.27 5.52
CA THR A 8 4.91 12.87 5.82
C THR A 8 5.65 12.19 4.67
N VAL A 9 4.99 11.92 3.53
CA VAL A 9 5.60 11.47 2.27
C VAL A 9 4.80 12.01 1.10
N GLY A 10 5.44 12.71 0.17
CA GLY A 10 4.80 13.39 -0.96
C GLY A 10 5.12 12.82 -2.34
N ARG A 11 5.92 11.77 -2.42
CA ARG A 11 6.40 11.20 -3.69
C ARG A 11 5.40 10.31 -4.42
N PHE A 12 4.36 9.83 -3.72
CA PHE A 12 3.40 8.87 -4.28
C PHE A 12 2.09 9.51 -4.76
N PRO A 13 1.47 8.97 -5.83
CA PRO A 13 0.19 9.48 -6.33
C PRO A 13 -0.93 9.50 -5.28
N ALA A 14 -0.95 8.55 -4.34
CA ALA A 14 -1.94 8.50 -3.28
C ALA A 14 -1.87 9.72 -2.35
N ALA A 15 -0.65 10.16 -1.99
CA ALA A 15 -0.44 11.37 -1.20
C ALA A 15 -0.93 12.63 -1.93
N LEU A 16 -0.69 12.71 -3.25
CA LEU A 16 -1.16 13.83 -4.07
C LEU A 16 -2.70 13.88 -4.13
N THR A 17 -3.38 12.73 -4.27
CA THR A 17 -4.85 12.67 -4.23
C THR A 17 -5.37 13.16 -2.88
N LEU A 18 -4.78 12.74 -1.77
CA LEU A 18 -5.15 13.22 -0.44
C LEU A 18 -4.88 14.71 -0.28
N ALA A 19 -3.73 15.21 -0.75
CA ALA A 19 -3.38 16.63 -0.70
C ALA A 19 -4.40 17.51 -1.45
N ARG A 20 -4.86 17.04 -2.62
CA ARG A 20 -5.90 17.73 -3.40
C ARG A 20 -7.23 17.76 -2.65
N GLY A 21 -7.66 16.63 -2.06
CA GLY A 21 -8.88 16.58 -1.26
C GLY A 21 -8.84 17.51 -0.04
N LEU A 22 -7.73 17.54 0.69
CA LEU A 22 -7.53 18.46 1.82
C LEU A 22 -7.57 19.92 1.38
N HIS A 23 -6.91 20.25 0.26
CA HIS A 23 -6.91 21.59 -0.31
C HIS A 23 -8.31 22.03 -0.75
N GLU A 24 -9.08 21.17 -1.43
CA GLU A 24 -10.47 21.43 -1.80
C GLU A 24 -11.36 21.67 -0.57
N HIS A 25 -11.04 21.03 0.56
CA HIS A 25 -11.71 21.26 1.84
C HIS A 25 -11.22 22.52 2.59
N GLY A 26 -10.35 23.34 1.97
CA GLY A 26 -9.84 24.59 2.54
C GLY A 26 -8.71 24.43 3.55
N VAL A 27 -8.09 23.26 3.64
CA VAL A 27 -6.95 22.97 4.51
C VAL A 27 -5.65 23.42 3.84
N ARG A 28 -4.80 24.12 4.56
CA ARG A 28 -3.44 24.41 4.12
C ARG A 28 -2.60 23.15 4.20
N VAL A 29 -2.11 22.63 3.08
CA VAL A 29 -1.32 21.40 3.02
C VAL A 29 0.16 21.73 2.95
N VAL A 30 0.96 21.15 3.83
CA VAL A 30 2.42 21.12 3.76
C VAL A 30 2.88 19.66 3.71
N VAL A 31 4.04 19.41 3.09
CA VAL A 31 4.52 18.05 2.87
C VAL A 31 5.99 17.93 3.25
N ALA A 32 6.33 16.87 3.99
CA ALA A 32 7.71 16.48 4.29
C ALA A 32 8.06 15.18 3.57
N ASP A 33 9.27 15.06 3.02
CA ASP A 33 9.73 13.85 2.35
C ASP A 33 11.26 13.80 2.38
N PRO A 34 11.91 12.65 2.63
CA PRO A 34 13.35 12.52 2.50
C PRO A 34 13.88 12.84 1.10
N MET A 35 13.06 12.61 0.06
CA MET A 35 13.42 12.97 -1.30
C MET A 35 13.16 14.44 -1.57
N LYS A 36 14.14 15.10 -2.19
CA LYS A 36 14.00 16.50 -2.63
C LYS A 36 12.95 16.66 -3.72
N ARG A 37 12.90 15.70 -4.68
CA ARG A 37 11.89 15.68 -5.74
C ARG A 37 10.75 14.78 -5.35
N GLN A 38 9.57 15.34 -5.25
CA GLN A 38 8.34 14.63 -4.86
C GLN A 38 7.17 15.17 -5.68
N LEU A 39 6.18 14.33 -6.00
CA LEU A 39 5.03 14.72 -6.81
C LEU A 39 4.31 15.95 -6.24
N CYS A 40 4.19 15.98 -4.92
CA CYS A 40 3.52 17.06 -4.20
C CYS A 40 4.25 18.41 -4.31
N SER A 41 5.56 18.43 -4.63
CA SER A 41 6.36 19.68 -4.58
C SER A 41 5.99 20.73 -5.62
N VAL A 42 5.28 20.36 -6.67
CA VAL A 42 4.83 21.28 -7.74
C VAL A 42 3.31 21.34 -7.86
N SER A 43 2.59 20.69 -6.95
CA SER A 43 1.13 20.72 -6.93
C SER A 43 0.60 22.04 -6.37
N ARG A 44 -0.43 22.57 -7.01
CA ARG A 44 -1.15 23.76 -6.51
C ARG A 44 -1.89 23.50 -5.19
N ALA A 45 -2.14 22.23 -4.87
CA ALA A 45 -2.77 21.82 -3.61
C ALA A 45 -1.83 21.91 -2.41
N VAL A 46 -0.51 22.05 -2.63
CA VAL A 46 0.51 22.05 -1.58
C VAL A 46 1.13 23.43 -1.44
N ALA A 47 1.02 24.00 -0.26
CA ALA A 47 1.53 25.33 0.04
C ALA A 47 3.06 25.36 0.19
N LYS A 48 3.65 24.28 0.74
CA LYS A 48 5.08 24.20 0.98
C LYS A 48 5.55 22.75 1.14
N THR A 49 6.79 22.49 0.73
CA THR A 49 7.44 21.18 0.90
C THR A 49 8.75 21.31 1.64
N PHE A 50 9.10 20.28 2.38
CA PHE A 50 10.32 20.19 3.18
C PHE A 50 11.06 18.91 2.84
N GLN A 51 12.37 18.98 2.74
CA GLN A 51 13.22 17.82 2.74
C GLN A 51 13.62 17.51 4.18
N VAL A 52 13.47 16.25 4.60
CA VAL A 52 13.77 15.78 5.95
C VAL A 52 14.79 14.64 5.91
N ALA A 53 15.38 14.32 7.05
CA ALA A 53 16.24 13.16 7.18
C ALA A 53 15.47 11.86 6.85
N PRO A 54 16.09 10.83 6.28
CA PRO A 54 15.43 9.54 6.03
C PRO A 54 15.29 8.75 7.34
N PRO A 55 14.07 8.39 7.76
CA PRO A 55 13.84 7.75 9.07
C PRO A 55 14.54 6.40 9.24
N ASN A 56 14.80 5.67 8.15
CA ASN A 56 15.49 4.37 8.22
C ASN A 56 16.99 4.47 8.56
N THR A 57 17.61 5.61 8.33
CA THR A 57 19.05 5.79 8.56
C THR A 57 19.35 6.84 9.62
N ASP A 58 18.44 7.80 9.82
CA ASP A 58 18.56 8.87 10.82
C ASP A 58 17.19 9.21 11.42
N ILE A 59 16.71 8.32 12.27
CA ILE A 59 15.40 8.50 12.93
C ILE A 59 15.38 9.75 13.83
N ALA A 60 16.48 10.03 14.54
CA ALA A 60 16.56 11.20 15.42
C ALA A 60 16.57 12.52 14.64
N GLY A 61 17.23 12.55 13.49
CA GLY A 61 17.19 13.67 12.56
C GLY A 61 15.80 13.88 12.00
N TRP A 62 15.15 12.81 11.55
CA TRP A 62 13.80 12.84 11.02
C TRP A 62 12.78 13.34 12.05
N GLU A 63 12.81 12.83 13.28
CA GLU A 63 11.92 13.27 14.34
C GLU A 63 12.08 14.77 14.65
N ARG A 64 13.32 15.23 14.74
CA ARG A 64 13.64 16.65 14.95
C ARG A 64 13.09 17.51 13.81
N ASP A 65 13.32 17.10 12.55
CA ASP A 65 12.87 17.83 11.38
C ASP A 65 11.33 17.92 11.33
N ILE A 66 10.61 16.82 11.63
CA ILE A 66 9.14 16.80 11.66
C ILE A 66 8.60 17.72 12.76
N LEU A 67 9.17 17.66 13.97
CA LEU A 67 8.73 18.51 15.09
C LEU A 67 8.98 20.01 14.82
N ASP A 68 10.11 20.34 14.20
CA ASP A 68 10.45 21.71 13.78
C ASP A 68 9.47 22.23 12.71
N ILE A 69 9.09 21.40 11.74
CA ILE A 69 8.06 21.75 10.74
C ILE A 69 6.72 21.97 11.41
N ILE A 70 6.32 21.13 12.35
CA ILE A 70 5.05 21.25 13.08
C ILE A 70 4.98 22.61 13.79
N GLU A 71 6.04 23.02 14.46
CA GLU A 71 6.11 24.29 15.17
C GLU A 71 6.11 25.49 14.19
N ARG A 72 7.00 25.50 13.21
CA ARG A 72 7.15 26.63 12.25
C ARG A 72 5.92 26.87 11.39
N GLU A 73 5.26 25.80 10.96
CA GLU A 73 4.12 25.89 10.04
C GLU A 73 2.77 25.89 10.77
N ASN A 74 2.77 25.86 12.11
CA ASN A 74 1.57 25.76 12.95
C ASN A 74 0.68 24.60 12.51
N VAL A 75 1.27 23.41 12.35
CA VAL A 75 0.56 22.21 11.91
C VAL A 75 -0.47 21.81 12.95
N THR A 76 -1.70 21.57 12.51
CA THR A 76 -2.80 21.09 13.34
C THR A 76 -3.03 19.57 13.20
N ASP A 77 -2.66 19.00 12.06
CA ASP A 77 -2.90 17.59 11.74
C ASP A 77 -1.67 16.97 11.07
N LEU A 78 -1.14 15.90 11.68
CA LEU A 78 -0.04 15.10 11.16
C LEU A 78 -0.57 13.81 10.56
N ILE A 79 -0.38 13.59 9.26
CA ILE A 79 -1.02 12.54 8.48
C ILE A 79 0.02 11.71 7.73
N PRO A 80 0.26 10.45 8.09
CA PRO A 80 1.12 9.55 7.32
C PRO A 80 0.44 9.12 6.03
N THR A 81 1.22 8.95 4.97
CA THR A 81 0.69 8.62 3.65
C THR A 81 1.25 7.34 3.05
N SER A 82 2.28 6.71 3.67
CA SER A 82 2.96 5.54 3.14
C SER A 82 3.56 4.66 4.24
N GLU A 83 4.66 3.98 3.95
CA GLU A 83 5.33 3.02 4.84
C GLU A 83 6.00 3.68 6.08
N GLU A 84 6.11 5.00 6.11
CA GLU A 84 6.59 5.76 7.27
C GLU A 84 5.58 5.81 8.42
N VAL A 85 4.38 5.29 8.23
CA VAL A 85 3.28 5.35 9.19
C VAL A 85 3.68 4.91 10.62
N CYS A 86 4.53 3.91 10.76
CA CYS A 86 5.01 3.45 12.08
C CYS A 86 5.93 4.46 12.74
N HIS A 87 6.82 5.12 11.99
CA HIS A 87 7.68 6.18 12.51
C HIS A 87 6.83 7.36 13.02
N VAL A 88 5.82 7.75 12.24
CA VAL A 88 4.89 8.84 12.61
C VAL A 88 4.07 8.47 13.85
N ALA A 89 3.56 7.25 13.93
CA ALA A 89 2.79 6.77 15.08
C ALA A 89 3.64 6.73 16.39
N ASN A 90 4.92 6.36 16.27
CA ASN A 90 5.85 6.40 17.41
C ASN A 90 6.23 7.83 17.83
N LEU A 91 6.19 8.79 16.90
CA LEU A 91 6.40 10.21 17.20
C LEU A 91 5.17 10.84 17.87
N ALA A 92 3.96 10.31 17.61
CA ALA A 92 2.69 10.90 18.04
C ALA A 92 2.61 11.27 19.55
N PRO A 93 3.13 10.49 20.52
CA PRO A 93 3.12 10.86 21.92
C PRO A 93 3.91 12.13 22.27
N ARG A 94 4.81 12.55 21.37
CA ARG A 94 5.64 13.76 21.53
C ARG A 94 5.04 15.00 20.89
N LEU A 95 3.91 14.87 20.22
CA LEU A 95 3.23 16.01 19.60
C LEU A 95 2.74 17.01 20.64
N THR A 96 2.80 18.28 20.32
CA THR A 96 2.21 19.33 21.12
C THR A 96 0.70 19.19 21.17
N LYS A 97 0.05 19.82 22.16
CA LYS A 97 -1.43 19.79 22.26
C LYS A 97 -2.15 20.42 21.05
N THR A 98 -1.43 21.12 20.19
CA THR A 98 -1.98 21.79 19.01
C THR A 98 -1.96 20.93 17.77
N ALA A 99 -1.16 19.86 17.71
CA ALA A 99 -1.05 18.98 16.56
C ALA A 99 -1.67 17.61 16.88
N ARG A 100 -2.63 17.18 16.07
CA ARG A 100 -3.29 15.88 16.14
C ARG A 100 -2.62 14.90 15.20
N TYR A 101 -2.31 13.71 15.67
CA TYR A 101 -1.96 12.58 14.81
C TYR A 101 -3.23 11.96 14.21
N VAL A 102 -3.24 11.74 12.89
CA VAL A 102 -4.36 11.15 12.16
C VAL A 102 -3.91 9.84 11.52
N GLY A 103 -4.03 8.77 12.25
CA GLY A 103 -3.62 7.43 11.82
C GLY A 103 -3.81 6.40 12.92
N PRO A 104 -3.63 5.09 12.62
CA PRO A 104 -3.66 4.02 13.60
C PRO A 104 -2.52 4.17 14.61
N SER A 105 -2.72 3.75 15.86
CA SER A 105 -1.65 3.75 16.87
C SER A 105 -0.49 2.82 16.45
N ALA A 106 0.70 3.05 17.01
CA ALA A 106 1.86 2.19 16.77
C ALA A 106 1.60 0.72 17.11
N GLU A 107 0.78 0.46 18.12
CA GLU A 107 0.35 -0.88 18.52
C GLU A 107 -0.45 -1.57 17.41
N TRP A 108 -1.51 -0.91 16.89
CA TRP A 108 -2.31 -1.44 15.80
C TRP A 108 -1.50 -1.63 14.51
N ILE A 109 -0.61 -0.68 14.19
CA ILE A 109 0.26 -0.80 13.02
C ILE A 109 1.16 -2.03 13.15
N THR A 110 1.83 -2.21 14.29
CA THR A 110 2.73 -3.35 14.53
C THR A 110 1.98 -4.68 14.48
N GLN A 111 0.79 -4.74 15.06
CA GLN A 111 -0.02 -5.96 15.09
C GLN A 111 -0.58 -6.33 13.72
N TRP A 112 -1.11 -5.35 12.98
CA TRP A 112 -1.80 -5.65 11.71
C TRP A 112 -0.89 -5.71 10.49
N HIS A 113 0.27 -5.07 10.53
CA HIS A 113 1.26 -5.17 9.47
C HIS A 113 2.07 -6.48 9.55
N ASP A 114 2.21 -7.09 10.73
CA ASP A 114 2.78 -8.42 10.88
C ASP A 114 1.77 -9.47 10.41
N LYS A 115 2.06 -10.17 9.32
CA LYS A 115 1.11 -11.09 8.65
C LYS A 115 0.66 -12.25 9.54
N LEU A 116 1.50 -12.72 10.48
CA LEU A 116 1.12 -13.75 11.44
C LEU A 116 0.17 -13.18 12.50
N ALA A 117 0.53 -12.03 13.08
CA ALA A 117 -0.30 -11.38 14.09
C ALA A 117 -1.64 -10.92 13.51
N PHE A 118 -1.66 -10.41 12.27
CA PHE A 118 -2.87 -10.06 11.54
C PHE A 118 -3.83 -11.24 11.39
N VAL A 119 -3.34 -12.40 10.92
CA VAL A 119 -4.20 -13.58 10.75
C VAL A 119 -4.75 -14.06 12.09
N ASN A 120 -3.91 -14.11 13.13
CA ASN A 120 -4.35 -14.51 14.47
C ASN A 120 -5.39 -13.54 15.03
N TYR A 121 -5.20 -12.23 14.83
CA TYR A 121 -6.17 -11.22 15.22
C TYR A 121 -7.48 -11.37 14.43
N ALA A 122 -7.43 -11.53 13.10
CA ALA A 122 -8.61 -11.75 12.27
C ALA A 122 -9.44 -12.96 12.76
N ILE A 123 -8.78 -14.09 13.03
CA ILE A 123 -9.44 -15.29 13.55
C ILE A 123 -10.06 -15.01 14.94
N SER A 124 -9.38 -14.30 15.83
CA SER A 124 -9.91 -13.95 17.16
C SER A 124 -11.13 -13.03 17.08
N ARG A 125 -11.25 -12.24 16.00
CA ARG A 125 -12.43 -11.41 15.69
C ARG A 125 -13.55 -12.19 14.99
N GLY A 126 -13.37 -13.50 14.73
CA GLY A 126 -14.37 -14.34 14.07
C GLY A 126 -14.49 -14.11 12.56
N VAL A 127 -13.50 -13.44 11.95
CA VAL A 127 -13.47 -13.22 10.49
C VAL A 127 -12.52 -14.18 9.79
N THR A 128 -12.79 -14.48 8.53
CA THR A 128 -12.09 -15.50 7.75
C THR A 128 -10.68 -15.04 7.36
N ALA A 129 -9.67 -15.85 7.71
CA ALA A 129 -8.29 -15.71 7.28
C ALA A 129 -7.68 -17.09 7.07
N PRO A 130 -6.73 -17.29 6.13
CA PRO A 130 -6.12 -18.58 5.88
C PRO A 130 -5.18 -18.96 7.01
N SER A 131 -5.11 -20.26 7.34
CA SER A 131 -4.14 -20.75 8.32
C SER A 131 -2.71 -20.38 7.93
N VAL A 132 -1.94 -19.88 8.90
CA VAL A 132 -0.56 -19.43 8.70
C VAL A 132 0.29 -19.87 9.91
N TYR A 133 1.51 -20.28 9.63
CA TYR A 133 2.50 -20.72 10.63
C TYR A 133 3.87 -20.21 10.23
N THR A 134 4.78 -20.06 11.19
CA THR A 134 6.20 -19.87 10.86
C THR A 134 6.80 -21.21 10.37
N THR A 135 7.87 -21.17 9.58
CA THR A 135 8.54 -22.41 9.17
C THR A 135 9.22 -23.16 10.33
N ALA A 136 9.35 -22.50 11.49
CA ALA A 136 9.83 -23.10 12.73
C ALA A 136 8.74 -23.92 13.45
N ASP A 137 7.45 -23.68 13.18
CA ASP A 137 6.34 -24.35 13.84
C ASP A 137 6.15 -25.77 13.32
N GLY A 138 5.79 -26.69 14.20
CA GLY A 138 5.50 -28.07 13.83
C GLY A 138 4.30 -28.22 12.91
N GLU A 139 3.31 -27.35 13.06
CA GLU A 139 2.08 -27.26 12.27
C GLU A 139 2.34 -26.90 10.80
N ALA A 140 3.41 -26.17 10.50
CA ALA A 140 3.81 -25.87 9.14
C ALA A 140 4.10 -27.15 8.35
N ARG A 141 4.74 -28.14 8.98
CA ARG A 141 5.02 -29.45 8.36
C ARG A 141 3.76 -30.28 8.12
N ALA A 142 2.77 -30.14 8.99
CA ALA A 142 1.48 -30.80 8.82
C ALA A 142 0.69 -30.13 7.68
N LEU A 143 0.68 -28.82 7.63
CA LEU A 143 -0.02 -28.05 6.61
C LEU A 143 0.49 -28.34 5.19
N ILE A 144 1.82 -28.32 4.97
CA ILE A 144 2.41 -28.54 3.64
C ILE A 144 2.17 -29.95 3.10
N ARG A 145 1.97 -30.95 3.98
CA ARG A 145 1.64 -32.33 3.54
C ARG A 145 0.22 -32.45 3.00
N GLN A 146 -0.68 -31.56 3.42
CA GLN A 146 -2.12 -31.68 3.15
C GLN A 146 -2.59 -30.78 2.00
N THR A 147 -1.95 -29.63 1.80
CA THR A 147 -2.46 -28.63 0.86
C THR A 147 -1.35 -27.82 0.22
N GLU A 148 -1.69 -27.19 -0.90
CA GLU A 148 -0.85 -26.19 -1.54
C GLU A 148 -0.70 -24.96 -0.63
N CYS A 149 0.52 -24.45 -0.54
CA CYS A 149 0.85 -23.36 0.37
C CYS A 149 1.55 -22.20 -0.33
N VAL A 150 1.56 -21.07 0.35
CA VAL A 150 2.29 -19.86 -0.01
C VAL A 150 3.38 -19.65 1.03
N LEU A 151 4.62 -19.59 0.56
CA LEU A 151 5.78 -19.19 1.36
C LEU A 151 6.00 -17.70 1.17
N LYS A 152 6.10 -16.95 2.26
CA LYS A 152 6.27 -15.48 2.21
C LYS A 152 6.97 -14.95 3.46
N PRO A 153 7.63 -13.79 3.40
CA PRO A 153 8.18 -13.16 4.60
C PRO A 153 7.04 -12.70 5.54
N ARG A 154 7.29 -12.82 6.84
CA ARG A 154 6.38 -12.38 7.90
C ARG A 154 6.10 -10.88 7.82
N ARG A 155 7.14 -10.10 7.57
CA ARG A 155 7.08 -8.64 7.39
C ARG A 155 7.57 -8.28 6.00
N GLY A 156 7.14 -7.14 5.49
CA GLY A 156 7.49 -6.68 4.15
C GLY A 156 6.27 -6.42 3.29
N CYS A 157 6.48 -5.65 2.23
CA CYS A 157 5.47 -5.27 1.26
C CYS A 157 5.89 -5.69 -0.15
N SER A 158 5.05 -5.41 -1.15
CA SER A 158 5.34 -5.60 -2.58
C SER A 158 5.37 -7.04 -3.11
N GLY A 159 5.19 -8.07 -2.27
CA GLY A 159 5.06 -9.47 -2.70
C GLY A 159 6.25 -10.06 -3.48
N THR A 160 7.45 -9.46 -3.39
CA THR A 160 8.63 -9.84 -4.19
C THR A 160 9.21 -11.20 -3.80
N GLU A 161 8.88 -11.70 -2.62
CA GLU A 161 9.41 -12.96 -2.05
C GLU A 161 8.30 -14.00 -1.79
N VAL A 162 7.23 -13.94 -2.58
CA VAL A 162 6.12 -14.90 -2.48
C VAL A 162 6.36 -16.07 -3.41
N SER A 163 6.36 -17.29 -2.86
CA SER A 163 6.49 -18.54 -3.62
C SER A 163 5.32 -19.46 -3.35
N PHE A 164 4.82 -20.08 -4.41
CA PHE A 164 3.78 -21.11 -4.31
C PHE A 164 4.45 -22.49 -4.27
N ILE A 165 4.13 -23.27 -3.24
CA ILE A 165 4.73 -24.58 -3.03
C ILE A 165 3.65 -25.67 -3.00
N PRO A 166 3.82 -26.77 -3.78
CA PRO A 166 2.87 -27.86 -3.83
C PRO A 166 2.89 -28.69 -2.53
N PRO A 167 1.84 -29.50 -2.29
CA PRO A 167 1.82 -30.41 -1.16
C PRO A 167 3.01 -31.37 -1.16
N GLY A 168 3.56 -31.64 0.02
CA GLY A 168 4.71 -32.54 0.19
C GLY A 168 6.07 -31.90 -0.11
N SER A 169 6.14 -30.64 -0.48
CA SER A 169 7.41 -29.92 -0.68
C SER A 169 8.25 -29.86 0.59
N THR A 170 9.56 -29.79 0.43
CA THR A 170 10.49 -29.54 1.54
C THR A 170 10.36 -28.08 1.99
N LEU A 171 10.21 -27.86 3.30
CA LEU A 171 10.25 -26.54 3.88
C LEU A 171 11.68 -26.00 3.92
N PRO A 172 11.85 -24.68 3.80
CA PRO A 172 13.13 -24.03 4.08
C PRO A 172 13.52 -24.27 5.56
N PRO A 173 14.77 -23.92 5.93
CA PRO A 173 15.21 -23.99 7.32
C PRO A 173 14.22 -23.30 8.28
N PRO A 174 14.07 -23.81 9.53
CA PRO A 174 13.18 -23.20 10.51
C PRO A 174 13.50 -21.70 10.73
N SER A 175 12.50 -20.86 10.57
CA SER A 175 12.61 -19.40 10.74
C SER A 175 11.33 -18.83 11.33
N GLN A 176 11.46 -17.83 12.22
CA GLN A 176 10.32 -17.05 12.73
C GLN A 176 9.89 -15.94 11.77
N ASP A 177 10.71 -15.62 10.78
CA ASP A 177 10.48 -14.52 9.83
C ASP A 177 9.92 -15.00 8.48
N ILE A 178 9.79 -16.32 8.31
CA ILE A 178 9.23 -16.91 7.11
C ILE A 178 7.94 -17.63 7.45
N LEU A 179 6.89 -17.31 6.72
CA LEU A 179 5.56 -17.86 6.91
C LEU A 179 5.20 -18.85 5.83
N LEU A 180 4.58 -19.93 6.25
CA LEU A 180 3.83 -20.86 5.42
C LEU A 180 2.34 -20.62 5.63
N GLN A 181 1.64 -20.20 4.57
CA GLN A 181 0.21 -19.92 4.59
C GLN A 181 -0.52 -20.89 3.66
N ARG A 182 -1.68 -21.41 4.09
CA ARG A 182 -2.57 -22.17 3.22
C ARG A 182 -2.95 -21.34 2.00
N ARG A 183 -2.76 -21.87 0.79
CA ARG A 183 -3.19 -21.20 -0.43
C ARG A 183 -4.71 -21.17 -0.51
N VAL A 184 -5.28 -20.01 -0.69
CA VAL A 184 -6.68 -19.80 -1.01
C VAL A 184 -6.79 -19.59 -2.52
N GLN A 185 -7.67 -20.36 -3.17
CA GLN A 185 -7.97 -20.18 -4.59
C GLN A 185 -9.14 -19.23 -4.75
N GLY A 186 -8.99 -18.22 -5.61
CA GLY A 186 -10.03 -17.22 -5.83
C GLY A 186 -9.51 -15.98 -6.54
N ASN A 187 -10.32 -14.95 -6.52
CA ASN A 187 -10.02 -13.66 -7.15
C ASN A 187 -9.48 -12.67 -6.12
N HIS A 188 -8.36 -12.04 -6.44
CA HIS A 188 -7.82 -10.96 -5.61
C HIS A 188 -8.73 -9.75 -5.62
N LEU A 189 -8.94 -9.18 -4.45
CA LEU A 189 -9.65 -7.92 -4.23
C LEU A 189 -8.87 -7.09 -3.22
N TYR A 190 -8.48 -5.88 -3.61
CA TYR A 190 -7.85 -4.90 -2.74
C TYR A 190 -8.88 -3.92 -2.25
N THR A 191 -8.73 -3.46 -1.01
CA THR A 191 -9.60 -2.42 -0.45
C THR A 191 -8.79 -1.31 0.19
N LEU A 192 -9.37 -0.10 0.19
CA LEU A 192 -8.96 0.99 1.06
C LEU A 192 -10.19 1.43 1.84
N SER A 193 -10.09 1.41 3.16
CA SER A 193 -11.12 1.94 4.05
C SER A 193 -10.62 3.17 4.80
N TRP A 194 -11.49 4.16 4.95
CA TRP A 194 -11.36 5.18 5.98
C TRP A 194 -12.17 4.75 7.19
N VAL A 195 -11.48 4.60 8.31
CA VAL A 195 -12.07 4.22 9.60
C VAL A 195 -11.94 5.40 10.56
N ASP A 196 -13.00 5.70 11.29
CA ASP A 196 -12.99 6.74 12.31
C ASP A 196 -13.60 6.20 13.62
N ALA A 197 -12.81 6.26 14.69
CA ALA A 197 -13.16 5.73 16.02
C ALA A 197 -13.69 4.27 15.99
N GLY A 198 -13.11 3.41 15.15
CA GLY A 198 -13.50 2.01 15.01
C GLY A 198 -14.70 1.78 14.07
N GLU A 199 -15.24 2.81 13.44
CA GLU A 199 -16.34 2.73 12.49
C GLU A 199 -15.85 2.91 11.05
N VAL A 200 -16.25 2.02 10.16
CA VAL A 200 -15.94 2.12 8.72
C VAL A 200 -16.83 3.18 8.06
N LYS A 201 -16.26 4.29 7.67
CA LYS A 201 -16.98 5.41 7.03
C LYS A 201 -17.02 5.30 5.50
N ALA A 202 -15.98 4.73 4.91
CA ALA A 202 -15.89 4.50 3.47
C ALA A 202 -15.04 3.27 3.17
N THR A 203 -15.37 2.55 2.10
CA THR A 203 -14.52 1.48 1.55
C THR A 203 -14.56 1.53 0.03
N ALA A 204 -13.42 1.70 -0.60
CA ALA A 204 -13.22 1.52 -2.03
C ALA A 204 -12.55 0.17 -2.29
N SER A 205 -13.15 -0.62 -3.18
CA SER A 205 -12.60 -1.90 -3.63
C SER A 205 -12.08 -1.80 -5.06
N TYR A 206 -10.98 -2.49 -5.35
CA TYR A 206 -10.37 -2.47 -6.67
C TYR A 206 -9.56 -3.75 -6.95
N ARG A 207 -9.20 -3.95 -8.21
CA ARG A 207 -8.33 -5.03 -8.68
C ARG A 207 -7.15 -4.45 -9.43
N GLY A 208 -6.01 -5.13 -9.41
CA GLY A 208 -4.91 -4.83 -10.30
C GLY A 208 -5.25 -5.22 -11.74
N SER A 209 -5.06 -4.31 -12.69
CA SER A 209 -5.24 -4.57 -14.13
C SER A 209 -3.91 -4.76 -14.85
N THR A 210 -2.90 -4.01 -14.46
CA THR A 210 -1.54 -4.08 -15.02
C THR A 210 -0.54 -4.09 -13.87
N HIS A 211 0.52 -4.87 -14.01
CA HIS A 211 1.52 -5.07 -12.97
C HIS A 211 2.93 -4.77 -13.49
N SER A 212 3.78 -4.29 -12.59
CA SER A 212 5.24 -4.26 -12.73
C SER A 212 5.82 -5.22 -11.70
N GLY A 213 6.25 -6.40 -12.15
CA GLY A 213 6.52 -7.50 -11.25
C GLY A 213 5.27 -7.90 -10.47
N THR A 214 5.33 -7.88 -9.15
CA THR A 214 4.22 -8.18 -8.23
C THR A 214 3.35 -6.95 -7.88
N VAL A 215 3.84 -5.73 -8.18
CA VAL A 215 3.15 -4.48 -7.83
C VAL A 215 2.15 -4.08 -8.90
N ALA A 216 0.90 -3.85 -8.52
CA ALA A 216 -0.10 -3.30 -9.41
C ALA A 216 0.20 -1.82 -9.72
N ILE A 217 0.21 -1.46 -11.00
CA ILE A 217 0.42 -0.11 -11.53
C ILE A 217 -0.79 0.40 -12.32
N GLY A 218 -1.68 -0.51 -12.71
CA GLY A 218 -3.00 -0.24 -13.24
C GLY A 218 -4.06 -0.83 -12.29
N PHE A 219 -5.17 -0.13 -12.13
CA PHE A 219 -6.20 -0.43 -11.15
C PHE A 219 -7.57 -0.33 -11.80
N GLN A 220 -8.48 -1.21 -11.41
CA GLN A 220 -9.87 -1.14 -11.83
C GLN A 220 -10.78 -1.21 -10.61
N SER A 221 -11.68 -0.22 -10.45
CA SER A 221 -12.67 -0.22 -9.38
C SER A 221 -13.58 -1.44 -9.48
N ALA A 222 -13.92 -2.01 -8.34
CA ALA A 222 -14.81 -3.15 -8.21
C ALA A 222 -15.93 -2.83 -7.19
N PRO A 223 -17.10 -3.45 -7.29
CA PRO A 223 -18.08 -3.38 -6.22
C PRO A 223 -17.47 -3.94 -4.93
N THR A 224 -17.76 -3.33 -3.80
CA THR A 224 -17.41 -3.91 -2.49
C THR A 224 -18.49 -4.93 -2.12
N PRO A 225 -18.18 -6.24 -2.11
CA PRO A 225 -19.15 -7.24 -1.69
C PRO A 225 -19.59 -7.00 -0.24
N PHE A 226 -20.86 -7.29 0.05
CA PHE A 226 -21.39 -7.12 1.41
C PHE A 226 -20.60 -7.93 2.44
N SER A 227 -20.18 -9.15 2.09
CA SER A 227 -19.33 -10.00 2.93
C SER A 227 -17.97 -9.38 3.26
N VAL A 228 -17.36 -8.64 2.31
CA VAL A 228 -16.10 -7.91 2.55
C VAL A 228 -16.34 -6.73 3.48
N LYS A 229 -17.42 -5.99 3.29
CA LYS A 229 -17.79 -4.88 4.16
C LYS A 229 -18.00 -5.36 5.60
N GLN A 230 -18.80 -6.40 5.79
CA GLN A 230 -19.03 -7.02 7.10
C GLN A 230 -17.71 -7.50 7.73
N TRP A 231 -16.82 -8.13 6.92
CA TRP A 231 -15.52 -8.59 7.39
C TRP A 231 -14.70 -7.43 7.97
N ILE A 232 -14.62 -6.30 7.24
CA ILE A 232 -13.84 -5.12 7.68
C ILE A 232 -14.48 -4.50 8.93
N GLU A 233 -15.81 -4.32 8.94
CA GLU A 233 -16.55 -3.76 10.09
C GLU A 233 -16.32 -4.60 11.35
N GLN A 234 -16.39 -5.92 11.25
CA GLN A 234 -16.15 -6.83 12.38
C GLN A 234 -14.69 -6.82 12.83
N PHE A 235 -13.75 -6.70 11.88
CA PHE A 235 -12.32 -6.63 12.19
C PHE A 235 -11.96 -5.40 13.00
N VAL A 236 -12.53 -4.22 12.67
CA VAL A 236 -12.20 -2.94 13.35
C VAL A 236 -13.14 -2.60 14.51
N ALA A 237 -14.20 -3.36 14.73
CA ALA A 237 -15.16 -3.10 15.80
C ALA A 237 -14.45 -3.03 17.17
N ASP A 238 -14.85 -2.08 18.02
CA ASP A 238 -14.35 -1.88 19.39
C ASP A 238 -12.84 -1.55 19.49
N THR A 239 -12.18 -1.26 18.38
CA THR A 239 -10.74 -0.92 18.39
C THR A 239 -10.49 0.56 18.68
N GLY A 240 -11.49 1.42 18.42
CA GLY A 240 -11.33 2.88 18.47
C GLY A 240 -10.35 3.43 17.43
N VAL A 241 -9.91 2.63 16.45
CA VAL A 241 -8.93 3.04 15.45
C VAL A 241 -9.47 4.16 14.57
N THR A 242 -8.62 5.15 14.26
CA THR A 242 -8.87 6.17 13.26
C THR A 242 -7.73 6.15 12.24
N GLY A 243 -8.04 6.13 10.94
CA GLY A 243 -7.04 6.18 9.87
C GLY A 243 -7.40 5.37 8.63
N PHE A 244 -6.46 5.32 7.70
CA PHE A 244 -6.56 4.51 6.50
C PHE A 244 -6.14 3.07 6.78
N LEU A 245 -6.98 2.12 6.37
CA LEU A 245 -6.68 0.69 6.42
C LEU A 245 -6.86 0.09 5.03
N SER A 246 -5.82 -0.53 4.51
CA SER A 246 -5.87 -1.29 3.26
C SER A 246 -5.81 -2.76 3.55
N PHE A 247 -6.75 -3.53 2.98
CA PHE A 247 -6.77 -4.98 3.12
C PHE A 247 -6.65 -5.66 1.76
N ASP A 248 -5.91 -6.74 1.75
CA ASP A 248 -5.80 -7.64 0.62
C ASP A 248 -6.66 -8.88 0.89
N PHE A 249 -7.63 -9.14 0.01
CA PHE A 249 -8.52 -10.30 0.09
C PHE A 249 -8.35 -11.24 -1.08
N ILE A 250 -8.65 -12.52 -0.85
CA ILE A 250 -9.01 -13.46 -1.89
C ILE A 250 -10.47 -13.82 -1.69
N LEU A 251 -11.30 -13.56 -2.70
CA LEU A 251 -12.67 -14.03 -2.77
C LEU A 251 -12.65 -15.43 -3.36
N ASP A 252 -13.02 -16.43 -2.59
CA ASP A 252 -13.11 -17.79 -3.09
C ASP A 252 -14.31 -17.99 -4.05
N ARG A 253 -14.47 -19.19 -4.60
CA ARG A 253 -15.56 -19.50 -5.55
C ARG A 253 -16.95 -19.34 -4.94
N SER A 254 -17.07 -19.39 -3.62
CA SER A 254 -18.33 -19.18 -2.88
C SER A 254 -18.58 -17.72 -2.51
N GLY A 255 -17.63 -16.81 -2.85
CA GLY A 255 -17.70 -15.39 -2.51
C GLY A 255 -17.30 -15.08 -1.06
N ILE A 256 -16.69 -16.04 -0.36
CA ILE A 256 -16.17 -15.84 1.00
C ILE A 256 -14.88 -15.03 0.92
N PRO A 257 -14.77 -13.89 1.64
CA PRO A 257 -13.55 -13.09 1.67
C PRO A 257 -12.55 -13.67 2.65
N TRP A 258 -11.37 -13.99 2.18
CA TRP A 258 -10.25 -14.43 2.99
C TRP A 258 -9.27 -13.26 3.13
N GLY A 259 -9.12 -12.68 4.33
CA GLY A 259 -8.14 -11.62 4.60
C GLY A 259 -6.72 -12.17 4.56
N ILE A 260 -5.88 -11.63 3.69
CA ILE A 260 -4.52 -12.11 3.45
C ILE A 260 -3.49 -11.25 4.19
N GLU A 261 -3.67 -9.94 4.17
CA GLU A 261 -2.85 -8.97 4.90
C GLU A 261 -3.57 -7.65 5.10
N CYS A 262 -3.10 -6.87 6.08
CA CYS A 262 -3.49 -5.50 6.31
C CYS A 262 -2.28 -4.59 6.16
N ASN A 263 -2.47 -3.51 5.40
CA ASN A 263 -1.54 -2.40 5.33
C ASN A 263 -2.23 -1.19 5.99
N PRO A 264 -1.92 -0.82 7.25
CA PRO A 264 -2.61 0.23 8.00
C PRO A 264 -2.16 1.63 7.55
N ARG A 265 -2.34 1.92 6.27
CA ARG A 265 -1.92 3.14 5.59
C ARG A 265 -2.71 3.39 4.31
N LEU A 266 -2.49 4.56 3.73
CA LEU A 266 -3.05 4.95 2.44
C LEU A 266 -2.55 4.02 1.30
N SER A 267 -3.42 3.73 0.34
CA SER A 267 -3.13 2.91 -0.84
C SER A 267 -3.83 3.44 -2.09
N SER A 268 -3.64 2.75 -3.23
CA SER A 268 -4.24 3.14 -4.52
C SER A 268 -5.76 3.18 -4.54
N GLY A 269 -6.44 2.59 -3.56
CA GLY A 269 -7.89 2.70 -3.40
C GLY A 269 -8.38 4.14 -3.24
N VAL A 270 -7.52 5.06 -2.81
CA VAL A 270 -7.84 6.49 -2.65
C VAL A 270 -8.29 7.14 -3.96
N HIS A 271 -7.80 6.66 -5.11
CA HIS A 271 -8.18 7.18 -6.43
C HIS A 271 -9.62 6.90 -6.83
N PHE A 272 -10.33 6.06 -6.05
CA PHE A 272 -11.72 5.68 -6.26
C PHE A 272 -12.68 6.28 -5.24
N ILE A 273 -12.21 7.07 -4.28
CA ILE A 273 -12.99 7.83 -3.32
C ILE A 273 -13.04 9.30 -3.78
N GLU A 274 -14.15 9.97 -3.57
CA GLU A 274 -14.31 11.40 -3.87
C GLU A 274 -13.30 12.24 -3.06
N GLU A 275 -12.47 13.04 -3.76
CA GLU A 275 -11.38 13.79 -3.15
C GLU A 275 -11.87 14.80 -2.10
N ALA A 276 -12.95 15.54 -2.39
CA ALA A 276 -13.52 16.54 -1.47
C ALA A 276 -14.05 15.87 -0.17
N TRP A 277 -14.77 14.74 -0.30
CA TRP A 277 -15.23 14.00 0.87
C TRP A 277 -14.06 13.45 1.69
N LEU A 278 -13.03 12.94 1.01
CA LEU A 278 -11.84 12.39 1.65
C LEU A 278 -11.13 13.44 2.52
N GLY A 279 -10.97 14.67 1.99
CA GLY A 279 -10.41 15.80 2.72
C GLY A 279 -11.22 16.12 3.98
N ALA A 280 -12.54 16.20 3.86
CA ALA A 280 -13.44 16.44 4.98
C ALA A 280 -13.39 15.30 6.01
N ALA A 281 -13.34 14.03 5.56
CA ALA A 281 -13.33 12.87 6.43
C ALA A 281 -12.07 12.81 7.31
N VAL A 282 -10.91 13.05 6.71
CA VAL A 282 -9.64 13.09 7.44
C VAL A 282 -9.61 14.22 8.46
N MET A 283 -10.32 15.33 8.18
CA MET A 283 -10.49 16.44 9.11
C MET A 283 -11.54 16.18 10.21
N GLY A 284 -12.30 15.08 10.11
CA GLY A 284 -13.40 14.78 11.04
C GLY A 284 -14.65 15.62 10.77
N GLU A 285 -14.80 16.14 9.56
CA GLU A 285 -15.87 17.08 9.17
C GLU A 285 -16.76 16.51 8.04
N ALA A 286 -16.54 15.25 7.65
CA ALA A 286 -17.36 14.64 6.60
C ALA A 286 -18.81 14.45 7.02
N SER A 287 -19.71 14.81 6.13
CA SER A 287 -21.14 14.53 6.24
C SER A 287 -21.58 13.56 5.15
N GLY A 288 -22.48 12.62 5.48
CA GLY A 288 -22.98 11.62 4.55
C GLY A 288 -21.94 10.59 4.10
N SER A 289 -22.33 9.79 3.13
CA SER A 289 -21.45 8.77 2.53
C SER A 289 -20.74 9.33 1.29
N PRO A 290 -19.47 8.95 1.07
CA PRO A 290 -18.74 9.39 -0.11
C PRO A 290 -19.31 8.84 -1.40
N SER A 291 -19.11 9.56 -2.50
CA SER A 291 -19.20 8.99 -3.82
C SER A 291 -18.00 8.08 -4.06
N ILE A 292 -18.27 6.79 -4.20
CA ILE A 292 -17.26 5.80 -4.62
C ILE A 292 -17.36 5.60 -6.12
N SER A 293 -16.24 5.57 -6.81
CA SER A 293 -16.21 5.36 -8.27
C SER A 293 -16.98 4.09 -8.65
N PRO A 294 -17.88 4.17 -9.65
CA PRO A 294 -18.63 3.01 -10.11
C PRO A 294 -17.70 1.90 -10.60
N ALA A 295 -18.18 0.66 -10.53
CA ALA A 295 -17.43 -0.50 -10.99
C ALA A 295 -16.94 -0.35 -12.44
N GLY A 296 -15.73 -0.82 -12.70
CA GLY A 296 -15.13 -0.77 -14.03
C GLY A 296 -14.38 0.52 -14.35
N LYS A 297 -14.43 1.55 -13.51
CA LYS A 297 -13.55 2.73 -13.66
C LYS A 297 -12.09 2.30 -13.52
N ARG A 298 -11.24 2.82 -14.42
CA ARG A 298 -9.83 2.47 -14.45
C ARG A 298 -8.96 3.67 -14.08
N ALA A 299 -7.95 3.40 -13.28
CA ALA A 299 -6.87 4.33 -12.95
C ALA A 299 -5.52 3.65 -13.19
N GLN A 300 -4.50 4.42 -13.47
CA GLN A 300 -3.15 3.90 -13.67
C GLN A 300 -2.07 4.91 -13.27
N TRP A 301 -0.88 4.42 -13.11
CA TRP A 301 0.33 5.21 -13.11
C TRP A 301 0.94 5.15 -14.51
N SER A 302 0.53 6.07 -15.38
CA SER A 302 0.86 6.04 -16.82
C SER A 302 2.34 5.90 -17.09
N TYR A 303 3.20 6.55 -16.30
CA TYR A 303 4.64 6.45 -16.47
C TYR A 303 5.16 5.03 -16.22
N SER A 304 4.68 4.38 -15.16
CA SER A 304 5.03 2.99 -14.87
C SER A 304 4.48 2.03 -15.93
N THR A 305 3.24 2.25 -16.40
CA THR A 305 2.64 1.48 -17.49
C THR A 305 3.43 1.62 -18.79
N LEU A 306 3.90 2.82 -19.11
CA LEU A 306 4.75 3.08 -20.28
C LEU A 306 6.11 2.37 -20.15
N THR A 307 6.72 2.41 -18.97
CA THR A 307 7.99 1.72 -18.70
C THR A 307 7.85 0.21 -18.88
N GLU A 308 6.77 -0.39 -18.39
CA GLU A 308 6.48 -1.83 -18.60
C GLU A 308 6.19 -2.13 -20.08
N ALA A 309 5.50 -1.24 -20.80
CA ALA A 309 5.29 -1.40 -22.24
C ALA A 309 6.62 -1.48 -22.99
N TYR A 310 7.58 -0.60 -22.71
CA TYR A 310 8.93 -0.68 -23.28
C TYR A 310 9.63 -1.99 -22.92
N LYS A 311 9.58 -2.42 -21.68
CA LYS A 311 10.17 -3.68 -21.24
C LYS A 311 9.59 -4.89 -21.98
N HIS A 312 8.26 -4.94 -22.17
CA HIS A 312 7.60 -5.99 -22.95
C HIS A 312 7.93 -5.91 -24.43
N LEU A 313 8.07 -4.71 -25.01
CA LEU A 313 8.52 -4.52 -26.38
C LEU A 313 9.93 -5.12 -26.60
N PHE A 314 10.90 -4.80 -25.73
CA PHE A 314 12.26 -5.32 -25.85
C PHE A 314 12.37 -6.83 -25.56
N ARG A 315 11.41 -7.41 -24.85
CA ARG A 315 11.33 -8.85 -24.57
C ARG A 315 10.45 -9.61 -25.58
N PHE A 316 9.93 -8.95 -26.60
CA PHE A 316 9.02 -9.51 -27.60
C PHE A 316 7.75 -10.16 -27.00
N GLN A 317 7.30 -9.66 -25.86
CA GLN A 317 6.08 -10.10 -25.17
C GLN A 317 4.88 -9.31 -25.71
N ILE A 318 4.41 -9.67 -26.89
CA ILE A 318 3.40 -8.90 -27.63
C ILE A 318 2.04 -8.82 -26.90
N PRO A 319 1.50 -9.88 -26.27
CA PRO A 319 0.22 -9.79 -25.56
C PRO A 319 0.27 -8.81 -24.39
N GLU A 320 1.36 -8.81 -23.63
CA GLU A 320 1.58 -7.92 -22.49
C GLU A 320 1.77 -6.47 -22.95
N LEU A 321 2.51 -6.26 -24.04
CA LEU A 321 2.66 -4.95 -24.68
C LEU A 321 1.30 -4.38 -25.09
N ILE A 322 0.47 -5.16 -25.78
CA ILE A 322 -0.88 -4.73 -26.19
C ILE A 322 -1.73 -4.37 -24.97
N ARG A 323 -1.64 -5.13 -23.86
CA ARG A 323 -2.33 -4.84 -22.63
C ARG A 323 -1.90 -3.49 -22.04
N CYS A 324 -0.60 -3.25 -21.93
CA CYS A 324 -0.07 -1.97 -21.44
C CYS A 324 -0.51 -0.80 -22.34
N LEU A 325 -0.40 -0.94 -23.66
CA LEU A 325 -0.85 0.10 -24.59
C LEU A 325 -2.36 0.37 -24.47
N ARG A 326 -3.18 -0.68 -24.37
CA ARG A 326 -4.62 -0.51 -24.12
C ARG A 326 -4.87 0.26 -22.82
N ASP A 327 -4.20 -0.09 -21.72
CA ASP A 327 -4.41 0.56 -20.42
C ASP A 327 -3.98 2.03 -20.48
N LEU A 328 -2.93 2.39 -21.23
CA LEU A 328 -2.52 3.79 -21.43
C LEU A 328 -3.63 4.65 -22.07
N PHE A 329 -4.47 4.08 -22.93
CA PHE A 329 -5.55 4.82 -23.60
C PHE A 329 -6.89 4.78 -22.86
N VAL A 330 -7.19 3.70 -22.12
CA VAL A 330 -8.53 3.52 -21.53
C VAL A 330 -8.58 3.87 -20.05
N SER A 331 -7.44 4.00 -19.39
CA SER A 331 -7.36 4.28 -17.96
C SER A 331 -7.05 5.75 -17.71
N ARG A 332 -7.72 6.37 -16.73
CA ARG A 332 -7.36 7.70 -16.24
C ARG A 332 -6.00 7.62 -15.54
N ASP A 333 -5.10 8.54 -15.83
CA ASP A 333 -3.89 8.69 -15.02
C ASP A 333 -4.24 9.22 -13.62
N ALA A 334 -3.66 8.60 -12.58
CA ALA A 334 -3.93 8.95 -11.19
C ALA A 334 -3.32 10.30 -10.77
N VAL A 335 -2.29 10.76 -11.49
CA VAL A 335 -1.59 12.03 -11.20
C VAL A 335 -2.13 13.16 -12.03
N TRP A 336 -2.58 12.87 -13.27
CA TRP A 336 -3.02 13.90 -14.20
C TRP A 336 -4.26 14.66 -13.72
N SER A 337 -4.15 15.98 -13.72
CA SER A 337 -5.30 16.86 -13.53
C SER A 337 -5.11 18.12 -14.38
N TRP A 338 -6.14 18.51 -15.14
CA TRP A 338 -6.13 19.76 -15.90
C TRP A 338 -5.96 21.01 -15.03
N ARG A 339 -6.42 20.94 -13.79
CA ARG A 339 -6.29 22.05 -12.82
C ARG A 339 -4.91 22.08 -12.15
N ASP A 340 -4.16 20.96 -12.23
CA ASP A 340 -2.88 20.77 -11.53
C ASP A 340 -1.98 19.84 -12.36
N PRO A 341 -1.48 20.27 -13.56
CA PRO A 341 -0.76 19.39 -14.49
C PRO A 341 0.72 19.15 -14.13
N LEU A 342 1.34 20.03 -13.35
CA LEU A 342 2.79 19.97 -13.08
C LEU A 342 3.25 18.68 -12.38
N PRO A 343 2.52 18.09 -11.43
CA PRO A 343 2.91 16.81 -10.83
C PRO A 343 3.11 15.69 -11.87
N PHE A 344 2.28 15.65 -12.92
CA PHE A 344 2.43 14.67 -13.99
C PHE A 344 3.76 14.86 -14.77
N ILE A 345 4.15 16.10 -15.01
CA ILE A 345 5.43 16.42 -15.68
C ILE A 345 6.61 16.01 -14.78
N LEU A 346 6.50 16.23 -13.47
CA LEU A 346 7.54 15.87 -12.50
C LEU A 346 7.69 14.35 -12.30
N MET A 347 6.71 13.54 -12.71
CA MET A 347 6.86 12.07 -12.65
C MET A 347 8.11 11.57 -13.39
N THR A 348 8.46 12.19 -14.52
CA THR A 348 9.64 11.77 -15.30
C THR A 348 10.94 11.86 -14.49
N PRO A 349 11.35 13.02 -13.95
CA PRO A 349 12.58 13.09 -13.15
C PRO A 349 12.51 12.29 -11.84
N LEU A 350 11.32 12.13 -11.24
CA LEU A 350 11.15 11.30 -10.05
C LEU A 350 11.37 9.81 -10.35
N CYS A 351 10.77 9.31 -11.43
CA CYS A 351 10.96 7.91 -11.84
C CYS A 351 12.42 7.61 -12.20
N TRP A 352 13.12 8.55 -12.84
CA TRP A 352 14.55 8.42 -13.09
C TRP A 352 15.36 8.36 -11.79
N GLU A 353 14.96 9.07 -10.76
CA GLU A 353 15.62 9.00 -9.44
C GLU A 353 15.45 7.62 -8.81
N PHE A 354 14.26 7.00 -8.92
CA PHE A 354 14.04 5.61 -8.46
C PHE A 354 14.84 4.59 -9.28
N ILE A 355 14.87 4.73 -10.61
CA ILE A 355 15.65 3.86 -11.48
C ILE A 355 17.14 3.96 -11.12
N TRP A 356 17.64 5.18 -10.96
CA TRP A 356 19.03 5.41 -10.62
C TRP A 356 19.42 4.84 -9.24
N ARG A 357 18.54 5.00 -8.25
CA ARG A 357 18.69 4.39 -6.93
C ARG A 357 18.67 2.86 -7.02
N SER A 358 17.73 2.28 -7.75
CA SER A 358 17.62 0.84 -7.98
C SER A 358 18.90 0.25 -8.57
N ILE A 359 19.47 0.91 -9.58
CA ILE A 359 20.74 0.47 -10.21
C ILE A 359 21.92 0.59 -9.23
N ARG A 360 22.04 1.72 -8.53
CA ARG A 360 23.14 1.98 -7.61
C ARG A 360 23.14 1.04 -6.42
N GLU A 361 21.96 0.78 -5.85
CA GLU A 361 21.82 -0.02 -4.63
C GLU A 361 21.51 -1.50 -4.94
N ARG A 362 21.35 -1.85 -6.24
CA ARG A 362 21.05 -3.21 -6.73
C ARG A 362 19.79 -3.80 -6.10
N ILE A 363 18.74 -2.99 -5.94
CA ILE A 363 17.45 -3.38 -5.38
C ILE A 363 16.34 -3.17 -6.41
N PRO A 364 15.20 -3.86 -6.30
CA PRO A 364 14.04 -3.63 -7.16
C PRO A 364 13.57 -2.16 -7.12
N ILE A 365 13.00 -1.66 -8.23
CA ILE A 365 12.52 -0.25 -8.31
C ILE A 365 11.45 0.04 -7.24
N GLY A 366 10.56 -0.93 -6.98
CA GLY A 366 9.56 -0.82 -5.90
C GLY A 366 10.21 -0.55 -4.56
N ASP A 367 11.25 -1.31 -4.24
CA ASP A 367 12.02 -1.17 -3.01
C ASP A 367 12.79 0.15 -2.98
N ALA A 368 13.41 0.55 -4.10
CA ALA A 368 14.12 1.82 -4.22
C ALA A 368 13.23 3.04 -3.96
N SER A 369 11.93 2.92 -4.16
CA SER A 369 10.95 3.99 -3.87
C SER A 369 10.60 4.12 -2.39
N GLN A 370 10.93 3.12 -1.55
CA GLN A 370 10.47 3.03 -0.16
C GLN A 370 11.58 2.76 0.85
N CYS A 371 12.78 2.35 0.42
CA CYS A 371 13.86 1.89 1.29
C CYS A 371 14.33 2.91 2.35
N ASP A 372 14.07 4.19 2.13
CA ASP A 372 14.42 5.27 3.05
C ASP A 372 13.31 5.61 4.07
N ILE A 373 12.10 5.07 3.89
CA ILE A 373 10.94 5.36 4.73
C ILE A 373 10.30 4.13 5.39
N ALA A 374 10.46 2.94 4.83
CA ALA A 374 9.81 1.74 5.32
C ALA A 374 10.46 1.27 6.64
N TRP A 375 9.71 1.26 7.73
CA TRP A 375 10.19 0.95 9.09
C TRP A 375 10.69 -0.50 9.27
N HIS A 376 10.26 -1.42 8.39
CA HIS A 376 10.64 -2.84 8.38
C HIS A 376 11.66 -3.16 7.28
N TRP A 377 12.34 -2.15 6.74
CA TRP A 377 13.35 -2.37 5.72
C TRP A 377 14.53 -3.16 6.27
N PHE A 378 14.67 -4.40 5.84
CA PHE A 378 15.81 -5.23 6.14
C PHE A 378 16.92 -4.98 5.12
N LYS A 379 18.17 -4.81 5.59
CA LYS A 379 19.34 -4.64 4.70
C LYS A 379 19.41 -5.81 3.69
N PRO A 380 19.92 -5.56 2.45
CA PRO A 380 20.02 -6.57 1.38
C PRO A 380 21.02 -7.70 1.67
N GLY A 381 20.97 -8.38 2.77
CA GLY A 381 21.74 -9.59 3.07
C GLY A 381 20.80 -10.78 3.30
N PHE A 382 19.59 -10.51 3.73
CA PHE A 382 18.57 -11.52 3.99
C PHE A 382 18.06 -12.19 2.68
N GLN A 383 18.08 -11.44 1.56
CA GLN A 383 17.64 -11.94 0.25
C GLN A 383 18.66 -12.86 -0.44
N GLN A 384 19.93 -12.78 -0.11
CA GLN A 384 20.98 -13.60 -0.77
C GLN A 384 21.00 -15.04 -0.27
N GLU A 385 20.66 -15.31 0.98
CA GLU A 385 20.63 -16.68 1.52
C GLU A 385 19.52 -17.53 0.88
N PHE A 386 18.41 -16.91 0.45
CA PHE A 386 17.29 -17.60 -0.19
C PHE A 386 17.47 -17.85 -1.69
N ARG A 387 18.22 -17.02 -2.42
CA ARG A 387 18.43 -17.18 -3.86
C ARG A 387 19.39 -18.32 -4.22
N GLN A 388 20.17 -18.79 -3.29
CA GLN A 388 21.18 -19.85 -3.58
C GLN A 388 20.61 -21.26 -3.57
N GLU A 389 19.39 -21.51 -3.08
CA GLU A 389 18.80 -22.84 -2.94
C GLU A 389 17.58 -23.13 -3.82
N THR A 390 17.07 -22.16 -4.60
CA THR A 390 16.01 -22.42 -5.58
C THR A 390 16.62 -22.59 -6.97
N PRO A 391 16.44 -23.77 -7.63
CA PRO A 391 16.73 -23.89 -9.06
C PRO A 391 15.92 -22.86 -9.83
N GLU A 392 16.52 -22.27 -10.86
CA GLU A 392 15.84 -21.39 -11.81
C GLU A 392 14.65 -22.12 -12.45
N GLU A 393 13.48 -22.03 -11.87
CA GLU A 393 12.23 -22.34 -12.53
C GLU A 393 11.58 -21.04 -13.00
N THR A 394 11.64 -20.89 -14.29
CA THR A 394 10.88 -19.92 -15.09
C THR A 394 9.45 -19.84 -14.59
N ALA A 395 9.04 -18.73 -14.04
CA ALA A 395 7.70 -18.47 -13.54
C ALA A 395 6.68 -18.59 -14.68
N ILE A 396 6.11 -19.77 -14.84
CA ILE A 396 4.90 -19.98 -15.64
C ILE A 396 3.73 -19.62 -14.75
N MET A 397 3.25 -18.41 -14.85
CA MET A 397 1.92 -18.07 -14.35
C MET A 397 0.89 -18.92 -15.09
N PRO A 398 -0.02 -19.63 -14.43
CA PRO A 398 -1.08 -20.36 -15.12
C PRO A 398 -1.94 -19.37 -15.90
N ARG A 399 -2.01 -19.56 -17.20
CA ARG A 399 -2.93 -18.86 -18.11
C ARG A 399 -4.36 -19.14 -17.61
N GLY A 400 -5.03 -18.12 -17.11
CA GLY A 400 -6.47 -18.19 -16.92
C GLY A 400 -7.13 -18.49 -18.25
N ASN A 401 -7.74 -19.65 -18.38
CA ASN A 401 -8.62 -20.00 -19.49
C ASN A 401 -9.86 -19.12 -19.39
N GLU A 402 -9.87 -18.03 -20.15
CA GLU A 402 -11.10 -17.41 -20.59
C GLU A 402 -11.54 -18.10 -21.88
N ARG A 403 -12.32 -19.16 -21.74
CA ARG A 403 -13.30 -19.59 -22.75
C ARG A 403 -14.52 -20.14 -22.05
N GLU A 404 -15.64 -19.58 -22.52
CA GLU A 404 -17.03 -20.02 -22.40
C GLU A 404 -17.95 -19.30 -21.41
N ALA A 405 -18.88 -18.67 -22.11
CA ALA A 405 -20.23 -18.15 -21.89
C ALA A 405 -20.37 -16.72 -21.44
#